data_3010d39cf362b2e7b370af4693d73b90
#
_entry.id   3010d39cf362b2e7b370af4693d73b90
#
_cell.length_a   1.000
_cell.length_b   1.000
_cell.length_c   1.000
_cell.angle_alpha   90.00
_cell.angle_beta   90.00
_cell.angle_gamma   90.00
#
_symmetry.space_group_name_H-M   'P 1'
#
loop_
_entity.id
_entity.type
_entity.pdbx_description
1 polymer ?
#
loop_
_entity_poly.entity_id
_entity_poly.type
_entity_poly.pdbx_seq_one_letter_code
_entity_poly.pdbx_strand_id
1 'polypeptide(L)'
;MKIHTTAPLEDPRDARTIFPRLESIGYDGGFTFEAKHDPFLPLVRAAEHTTRLRLGTAVAIAFARNPMNLAHLACGMQILCGGRFVLGLGSQVRPHVEKRFSMPWSRPAARMREIVQAIRAIFDCWEGKGELDFRGELYRHTIMIPAFDPGPNPFGPPPVFTGGFGPRMTDVARHA
;
A
#
# COMPACT_ATOMS: atom_id res chain seq x y z
N MET A 1 -6.90 11.26 -20.33
CA MET A 1 -5.60 11.04 -19.66
C MET A 1 -5.81 11.32 -18.17
N LYS A 2 -5.25 10.50 -17.25
CA LYS A 2 -5.32 10.78 -15.81
C LYS A 2 -4.00 11.40 -15.35
N ILE A 3 -4.08 12.45 -14.52
CA ILE A 3 -2.92 13.17 -14.01
C ILE A 3 -2.84 12.97 -12.50
N HIS A 4 -1.73 12.41 -12.06
CA HIS A 4 -1.45 12.14 -10.65
C HIS A 4 -0.22 12.93 -10.20
N THR A 5 -0.17 13.28 -8.91
CA THR A 5 0.98 13.96 -8.31
C THR A 5 1.36 13.35 -6.97
N THR A 6 2.60 13.56 -6.55
CA THR A 6 3.03 13.30 -5.18
C THR A 6 3.00 14.59 -4.38
N ALA A 7 2.56 14.52 -3.13
CA ALA A 7 2.55 15.64 -2.20
C ALA A 7 3.68 15.45 -1.17
N PRO A 8 4.80 16.17 -1.28
CA PRO A 8 5.81 16.20 -0.23
C PRO A 8 5.23 16.97 0.96
N LEU A 9 5.08 16.29 2.09
CA LEU A 9 4.55 16.87 3.32
C LEU A 9 5.67 16.97 4.35
N GLU A 10 5.95 18.16 4.81
CA GLU A 10 6.83 18.40 5.97
C GLU A 10 6.07 18.15 7.27
N ASP A 11 4.79 18.46 7.31
CA ASP A 11 3.86 18.20 8.40
C ASP A 11 2.68 17.37 7.90
N PRO A 12 2.40 16.19 8.48
CA PRO A 12 1.24 15.38 8.08
C PRO A 12 -0.10 16.09 8.18
N ARG A 13 -0.21 17.12 9.03
CA ARG A 13 -1.42 17.93 9.21
C ARG A 13 -1.78 18.75 7.97
N ASP A 14 -0.81 19.11 7.15
CA ASP A 14 -1.00 19.91 5.92
C ASP A 14 -1.77 19.16 4.84
N ALA A 15 -1.90 17.84 4.97
CA ALA A 15 -2.71 17.03 4.06
C ALA A 15 -4.16 17.52 3.96
N ARG A 16 -4.73 18.04 5.05
CA ARG A 16 -6.10 18.61 5.10
C ARG A 16 -6.31 19.82 4.18
N THR A 17 -5.26 20.48 3.75
CA THR A 17 -5.33 21.67 2.88
C THR A 17 -4.73 21.39 1.50
N ILE A 18 -3.64 20.62 1.45
CA ILE A 18 -2.93 20.33 0.18
C ILE A 18 -3.79 19.43 -0.71
N PHE A 19 -4.34 18.32 -0.18
CA PHE A 19 -5.09 17.38 -1.02
C PHE A 19 -6.40 17.95 -1.57
N PRO A 20 -7.24 18.69 -0.81
CA PRO A 20 -8.39 19.38 -1.39
C PRO A 20 -8.01 20.40 -2.47
N ARG A 21 -6.87 21.08 -2.32
CA ARG A 21 -6.36 21.96 -3.35
C ARG A 21 -5.97 21.19 -4.62
N LEU A 22 -5.30 20.03 -4.49
CA LEU A 22 -5.01 19.17 -5.65
C LEU A 22 -6.29 18.73 -6.36
N GLU A 23 -7.32 18.37 -5.59
CA GLU A 23 -8.63 18.01 -6.13
C GLU A 23 -9.30 19.17 -6.85
N SER A 24 -9.24 20.39 -6.30
CA SER A 24 -9.88 21.58 -6.87
C SER A 24 -9.24 22.04 -8.19
N ILE A 25 -7.93 21.89 -8.34
CA ILE A 25 -7.21 22.25 -9.56
C ILE A 25 -7.23 21.14 -10.63
N GLY A 26 -7.89 20.01 -10.35
CA GLY A 26 -8.21 18.99 -11.35
C GLY A 26 -7.28 17.79 -11.43
N TYR A 27 -6.45 17.52 -10.42
CA TYR A 27 -5.72 16.26 -10.36
C TYR A 27 -6.67 15.07 -10.15
N ASP A 28 -6.35 13.94 -10.78
CA ASP A 28 -7.07 12.68 -10.62
C ASP A 28 -6.61 11.88 -9.38
N GLY A 29 -5.38 12.13 -8.91
CA GLY A 29 -4.84 11.48 -7.72
C GLY A 29 -3.72 12.24 -7.05
N GLY A 30 -3.66 12.12 -5.73
CA GLY A 30 -2.62 12.64 -4.87
C GLY A 30 -1.99 11.52 -4.04
N PHE A 31 -0.67 11.43 -4.04
CA PHE A 31 0.07 10.35 -3.40
C PHE A 31 1.08 10.88 -2.39
N THR A 32 1.26 10.13 -1.31
CA THR A 32 2.33 10.36 -0.33
C THR A 32 3.45 9.36 -0.54
N PHE A 33 4.64 9.68 -0.07
CA PHE A 33 5.77 8.75 -0.04
C PHE A 33 6.37 8.67 1.36
N GLU A 34 6.98 7.54 1.66
CA GLU A 34 7.59 7.31 2.96
C GLU A 34 8.98 7.97 3.04
N ALA A 35 9.08 9.02 3.82
CA ALA A 35 10.34 9.76 4.07
C ALA A 35 10.50 10.10 5.55
N LYS A 36 10.13 11.32 5.96
CA LYS A 36 10.18 11.77 7.36
C LYS A 36 9.06 11.17 8.20
N HIS A 37 7.92 10.89 7.56
CA HIS A 37 6.71 10.40 8.20
C HIS A 37 6.22 9.12 7.55
N ASP A 38 5.39 8.37 8.27
CA ASP A 38 4.64 7.24 7.73
C ASP A 38 3.70 7.75 6.62
N PRO A 39 3.65 7.09 5.44
CA PRO A 39 2.90 7.59 4.30
C PRO A 39 1.38 7.47 4.44
N PHE A 40 0.87 6.63 5.36
CA PHE A 40 -0.57 6.42 5.53
C PHE A 40 -1.23 7.52 6.37
N LEU A 41 -0.55 8.05 7.39
CA LEU A 41 -1.12 9.03 8.30
C LEU A 41 -1.66 10.29 7.61
N PRO A 42 -0.91 10.95 6.71
CA PRO A 42 -1.45 12.10 6.00
C PRO A 42 -2.61 11.74 5.06
N LEU A 43 -2.66 10.51 4.54
CA LEU A 43 -3.75 10.06 3.66
C LEU A 43 -5.08 9.90 4.42
N VAL A 44 -5.05 9.55 5.70
CA VAL A 44 -6.26 9.57 6.56
C VAL A 44 -6.85 10.98 6.58
N ARG A 45 -6.00 11.99 6.81
CA ARG A 45 -6.46 13.39 6.80
C ARG A 45 -6.94 13.85 5.41
N ALA A 46 -6.27 13.41 4.35
CA ALA A 46 -6.69 13.71 2.98
C ALA A 46 -8.07 13.08 2.65
N ALA A 47 -8.31 11.85 3.12
CA ALA A 47 -9.57 11.15 2.86
C ALA A 47 -10.79 11.88 3.44
N GLU A 48 -10.64 12.48 4.62
CA GLU A 48 -11.71 13.25 5.29
C GLU A 48 -12.06 14.55 4.54
N HIS A 49 -11.15 15.08 3.72
CA HIS A 49 -11.27 16.40 3.11
C HIS A 49 -11.32 16.37 1.57
N THR A 50 -11.39 15.17 0.97
CA THR A 50 -11.51 14.98 -0.49
C THR A 50 -12.65 14.02 -0.82
N THR A 51 -13.26 14.18 -1.99
CA THR A 51 -14.42 13.38 -2.42
C THR A 51 -14.19 12.58 -3.69
N ARG A 52 -13.30 13.03 -4.59
CA ARG A 52 -13.05 12.43 -5.91
C ARG A 52 -11.60 11.98 -6.09
N LEU A 53 -10.68 12.67 -5.43
CA LEU A 53 -9.24 12.46 -5.60
C LEU A 53 -8.87 11.04 -5.21
N ARG A 54 -8.22 10.29 -6.11
CA ARG A 54 -7.62 9.01 -5.78
C ARG A 54 -6.45 9.24 -4.81
N LEU A 55 -6.41 8.50 -3.74
CA LEU A 55 -5.38 8.63 -2.70
C LEU A 55 -4.51 7.38 -2.65
N GLY A 56 -3.23 7.50 -2.40
CA GLY A 56 -2.38 6.33 -2.30
C GLY A 56 -0.95 6.62 -1.86
N THR A 57 -0.20 5.56 -1.74
CA THR A 57 1.23 5.65 -1.43
C THR A 57 2.08 5.49 -2.69
N ALA A 58 3.12 6.34 -2.85
CA ALA A 58 4.08 6.24 -3.95
C ALA A 58 5.50 6.56 -3.46
N VAL A 59 6.05 5.72 -2.61
CA VAL A 59 5.58 4.39 -2.21
C VAL A 59 5.63 4.22 -0.69
N ALA A 60 4.90 3.24 -0.14
CA ALA A 60 5.18 2.70 1.19
C ALA A 60 6.30 1.66 1.10
N ILE A 61 7.23 1.67 2.06
CA ILE A 61 8.38 0.76 2.07
C ILE A 61 7.93 -0.63 2.51
N ALA A 62 7.75 -1.54 1.55
CA ALA A 62 7.25 -2.88 1.79
C ALA A 62 8.20 -3.72 2.66
N PHE A 63 9.53 -3.56 2.48
CA PHE A 63 10.52 -4.37 3.20
C PHE A 63 10.71 -3.99 4.67
N ALA A 64 10.15 -2.85 5.08
CA ALA A 64 10.06 -2.46 6.48
C ALA A 64 8.82 -3.02 7.21
N ARG A 65 7.91 -3.69 6.48
CA ARG A 65 6.62 -4.19 6.96
C ARG A 65 6.43 -5.66 6.57
N ASN A 66 5.39 -6.29 7.13
CA ASN A 66 4.95 -7.61 6.68
C ASN A 66 3.65 -7.51 5.84
N PRO A 67 3.31 -8.56 5.05
CA PRO A 67 2.13 -8.54 4.19
C PRO A 67 0.81 -8.33 4.96
N MET A 68 0.65 -8.92 6.14
CA MET A 68 -0.57 -8.80 6.93
C MET A 68 -0.80 -7.36 7.40
N ASN A 69 0.24 -6.69 7.91
CA ASN A 69 0.14 -5.27 8.28
C ASN A 69 -0.22 -4.38 7.10
N LEU A 70 0.38 -4.64 5.93
CA LEU A 70 0.07 -3.88 4.72
C LEU A 70 -1.36 -4.13 4.24
N ALA A 71 -1.85 -5.36 4.33
CA ALA A 71 -3.23 -5.71 3.98
C ALA A 71 -4.23 -5.01 4.89
N HIS A 72 -4.03 -5.04 6.22
CA HIS A 72 -4.89 -4.33 7.17
C HIS A 72 -4.91 -2.82 6.94
N LEU A 73 -3.72 -2.21 6.77
CA LEU A 73 -3.62 -0.78 6.46
C LEU A 73 -4.36 -0.43 5.17
N ALA A 74 -4.15 -1.22 4.12
CA ALA A 74 -4.76 -0.96 2.82
C ALA A 74 -6.28 -1.15 2.84
N CYS A 75 -6.78 -2.19 3.54
CA CYS A 75 -8.21 -2.43 3.71
C CYS A 75 -8.87 -1.28 4.47
N GLY A 76 -8.29 -0.86 5.60
CA GLY A 76 -8.80 0.29 6.38
C GLY A 76 -8.77 1.58 5.57
N MET A 77 -7.68 1.85 4.84
CA MET A 77 -7.59 3.02 3.97
C MET A 77 -8.61 3.00 2.82
N GLN A 78 -8.92 1.82 2.27
CA GLN A 78 -9.95 1.68 1.22
C GLN A 78 -11.32 2.11 1.73
N ILE A 79 -11.67 1.73 2.97
CA ILE A 79 -12.91 2.14 3.64
C ILE A 79 -12.89 3.65 3.89
N LEU A 80 -11.85 4.18 4.52
CA LEU A 80 -11.73 5.61 4.84
C LEU A 80 -11.76 6.50 3.59
N CYS A 81 -11.21 6.02 2.49
CA CYS A 81 -11.19 6.74 1.21
C CYS A 81 -12.44 6.51 0.35
N GLY A 82 -13.43 5.73 0.81
CA GLY A 82 -14.62 5.43 0.02
C GLY A 82 -14.30 4.76 -1.32
N GLY A 83 -13.41 3.77 -1.32
CA GLY A 83 -13.01 3.03 -2.53
C GLY A 83 -11.95 3.71 -3.41
N ARG A 84 -11.39 4.85 -3.00
CA ARG A 84 -10.44 5.64 -3.80
C ARG A 84 -8.97 5.34 -3.48
N PHE A 85 -8.68 4.40 -2.58
CA PHE A 85 -7.31 4.12 -2.15
C PHE A 85 -6.54 3.25 -3.15
N VAL A 86 -5.22 3.46 -3.20
CA VAL A 86 -4.26 2.65 -3.96
C VAL A 86 -3.05 2.36 -3.07
N LEU A 87 -2.72 1.09 -2.90
CA LEU A 87 -1.52 0.67 -2.19
C LEU A 87 -0.32 0.63 -3.13
N GLY A 88 0.51 1.66 -3.09
CA GLY A 88 1.78 1.68 -3.82
C GLY A 88 2.95 1.23 -2.95
N LEU A 89 3.66 0.19 -3.38
CA LEU A 89 4.74 -0.45 -2.65
C LEU A 89 6.09 -0.28 -3.33
N GLY A 90 7.14 -0.10 -2.54
CA GLY A 90 8.52 -0.09 -2.99
C GLY A 90 9.44 -0.85 -2.04
N SER A 91 10.54 -1.40 -2.58
CA SER A 91 11.52 -2.16 -1.80
C SER A 91 12.41 -1.29 -0.91
N GLN A 92 12.54 0.00 -1.23
CA GLN A 92 13.62 0.86 -0.75
C GLN A 92 14.99 0.30 -1.21
N VAL A 93 16.10 0.88 -0.72
CA VAL A 93 17.47 0.43 -0.98
C VAL A 93 18.04 -0.28 0.25
N ARG A 94 18.98 -1.21 0.01
CA ARG A 94 19.57 -2.07 1.03
C ARG A 94 20.05 -1.33 2.30
N PRO A 95 20.82 -0.23 2.22
CA PRO A 95 21.30 0.45 3.43
C PRO A 95 20.18 0.96 4.35
N HIS A 96 19.08 1.45 3.77
CA HIS A 96 17.93 1.91 4.56
C HIS A 96 17.18 0.74 5.18
N VAL A 97 16.97 -0.35 4.45
CA VAL A 97 16.29 -1.55 5.00
C VAL A 97 17.09 -2.14 6.16
N GLU A 98 18.40 -2.34 5.99
CA GLU A 98 19.23 -2.96 7.02
C GLU A 98 19.55 -2.03 8.19
N LYS A 99 19.95 -0.77 7.92
CA LYS A 99 20.49 0.12 8.95
C LYS A 99 19.47 1.04 9.60
N ARG A 100 18.42 1.43 8.86
CA ARG A 100 17.35 2.29 9.38
C ARG A 100 16.18 1.50 9.93
N PHE A 101 15.77 0.43 9.25
CA PHE A 101 14.62 -0.39 9.65
C PHE A 101 15.01 -1.68 10.38
N SER A 102 16.32 -2.01 10.44
CA SER A 102 16.83 -3.25 11.08
C SER A 102 16.18 -4.52 10.51
N MET A 103 15.89 -4.53 9.21
CA MET A 103 15.24 -5.63 8.52
C MET A 103 16.22 -6.32 7.55
N PRO A 104 16.10 -7.62 7.33
CA PRO A 104 16.98 -8.33 6.40
C PRO A 104 16.75 -7.89 4.96
N TRP A 105 17.84 -7.79 4.20
CA TRP A 105 17.82 -7.58 2.76
C TRP A 105 18.20 -8.85 2.02
N SER A 106 17.26 -9.44 1.31
CA SER A 106 17.52 -10.61 0.47
C SER A 106 16.60 -10.65 -0.73
N ARG A 107 17.09 -11.16 -1.88
CA ARG A 107 16.31 -11.48 -3.09
C ARG A 107 15.17 -10.48 -3.39
N PRO A 108 15.44 -9.17 -3.62
CA PRO A 108 14.41 -8.13 -3.57
C PRO A 108 13.24 -8.36 -4.53
N ALA A 109 13.47 -8.85 -5.75
CA ALA A 109 12.39 -9.12 -6.69
C ALA A 109 11.50 -10.29 -6.25
N ALA A 110 12.09 -11.39 -5.79
CA ALA A 110 11.33 -12.54 -5.27
C ALA A 110 10.55 -12.14 -4.01
N ARG A 111 11.19 -11.40 -3.10
CA ARG A 111 10.53 -10.91 -1.88
C ARG A 111 9.35 -9.99 -2.19
N MET A 112 9.50 -9.05 -3.11
CA MET A 112 8.40 -8.16 -3.52
C MET A 112 7.25 -8.96 -4.14
N ARG A 113 7.55 -9.92 -5.00
CA ARG A 113 6.54 -10.82 -5.58
C ARG A 113 5.75 -11.53 -4.50
N GLU A 114 6.43 -12.15 -3.54
CA GLU A 114 5.75 -12.84 -2.44
C GLU A 114 4.92 -11.90 -1.55
N ILE A 115 5.40 -10.69 -1.28
CA ILE A 115 4.64 -9.68 -0.53
C ILE A 115 3.30 -9.39 -1.23
N VAL A 116 3.34 -9.12 -2.55
CA VAL A 116 2.12 -8.80 -3.31
C VAL A 116 1.18 -10.01 -3.36
N GLN A 117 1.71 -11.20 -3.63
CA GLN A 117 0.92 -12.43 -3.66
C GLN A 117 0.30 -12.75 -2.29
N ALA A 118 1.05 -12.57 -1.21
CA ALA A 118 0.53 -12.75 0.15
C ALA A 118 -0.58 -11.76 0.48
N ILE A 119 -0.42 -10.47 0.13
CA ILE A 119 -1.45 -9.45 0.31
C ILE A 119 -2.72 -9.83 -0.46
N ARG A 120 -2.60 -10.29 -1.71
CA ARG A 120 -3.76 -10.75 -2.51
C ARG A 120 -4.45 -11.96 -1.89
N ALA A 121 -3.67 -12.95 -1.42
CA ALA A 121 -4.23 -14.11 -0.74
C ALA A 121 -4.98 -13.73 0.55
N ILE A 122 -4.47 -12.75 1.30
CA ILE A 122 -5.15 -12.20 2.47
C ILE A 122 -6.46 -11.50 2.07
N PHE A 123 -6.44 -10.66 1.03
CA PHE A 123 -7.65 -10.03 0.51
C PHE A 123 -8.67 -11.04 0.01
N ASP A 124 -8.24 -12.08 -0.73
CA ASP A 124 -9.13 -13.12 -1.21
C ASP A 124 -9.80 -13.91 -0.07
N CYS A 125 -9.07 -14.16 1.02
CA CYS A 125 -9.64 -14.74 2.23
C CYS A 125 -10.72 -13.82 2.83
N TRP A 126 -10.45 -12.56 3.02
CA TRP A 126 -11.42 -11.59 3.56
C TRP A 126 -12.63 -11.36 2.65
N GLU A 127 -12.47 -11.50 1.33
CA GLU A 127 -13.58 -11.48 0.37
C GLU A 127 -14.38 -12.80 0.31
N GLY A 128 -14.07 -13.77 1.18
CA GLY A 128 -14.77 -15.05 1.25
C GLY A 128 -14.48 -16.00 0.12
N LYS A 129 -13.38 -15.83 -0.62
CA LYS A 129 -13.01 -16.69 -1.75
C LYS A 129 -12.32 -18.00 -1.36
N GLY A 130 -12.01 -18.17 -0.07
CA GLY A 130 -11.39 -19.38 0.47
C GLY A 130 -10.65 -19.13 1.77
N GLU A 131 -10.10 -20.20 2.34
CA GLU A 131 -9.27 -20.12 3.54
C GLU A 131 -7.91 -19.48 3.24
N LEU A 132 -7.32 -18.84 4.25
CA LEU A 132 -5.98 -18.28 4.14
C LEU A 132 -4.93 -19.39 4.20
N ASP A 133 -4.37 -19.76 3.06
CA ASP A 133 -3.28 -20.74 2.95
C ASP A 133 -2.19 -20.29 1.97
N PHE A 134 -1.49 -19.23 2.32
CA PHE A 134 -0.33 -18.74 1.55
C PHE A 134 0.97 -19.33 2.11
N ARG A 135 1.70 -20.09 1.28
CA ARG A 135 2.95 -20.79 1.63
C ARG A 135 4.07 -20.44 0.65
N GLY A 136 4.64 -19.24 0.80
CA GLY A 136 5.83 -18.80 0.07
C GLY A 136 7.13 -19.29 0.72
N GLU A 137 8.25 -18.95 0.10
CA GLU A 137 9.59 -19.21 0.65
C GLU A 137 9.97 -18.25 1.79
N LEU A 138 9.49 -16.99 1.71
CA LEU A 138 9.83 -15.91 2.63
C LEU A 138 8.69 -15.57 3.59
N TYR A 139 7.44 -15.80 3.18
CA TYR A 139 6.25 -15.50 3.96
C TYR A 139 5.29 -16.68 4.02
N ARG A 140 4.66 -16.86 5.20
CA ARG A 140 3.59 -17.82 5.40
C ARG A 140 2.45 -17.18 6.15
N HIS A 141 1.24 -17.31 5.62
CA HIS A 141 0.00 -16.84 6.22
C HIS A 141 -1.03 -17.97 6.10
N THR A 142 -1.26 -18.71 7.19
CA THR A 142 -2.06 -19.94 7.18
C THR A 142 -3.09 -19.99 8.31
N ILE A 143 -3.36 -18.85 8.93
CA ILE A 143 -4.38 -18.74 9.96
C ILE A 143 -5.17 -17.45 9.77
N MET A 144 -6.49 -17.58 9.76
CA MET A 144 -7.44 -16.49 9.88
C MET A 144 -8.58 -16.98 10.76
N ILE A 145 -8.83 -16.26 11.84
CA ILE A 145 -9.95 -16.58 12.74
C ILE A 145 -10.94 -15.41 12.70
N PRO A 146 -12.24 -15.66 13.00
CA PRO A 146 -13.28 -14.64 12.87
C PRO A 146 -12.98 -13.31 13.60
N ALA A 147 -12.24 -13.37 14.71
CA ALA A 147 -11.89 -12.17 15.47
C ALA A 147 -10.91 -11.21 14.74
N PHE A 148 -10.19 -11.70 13.73
CA PHE A 148 -9.21 -10.94 12.94
C PHE A 148 -9.60 -10.81 11.47
N ASP A 149 -10.73 -11.36 11.08
CA ASP A 149 -11.28 -11.26 9.74
C ASP A 149 -12.21 -10.05 9.65
N PRO A 150 -11.83 -8.99 8.92
CA PRO A 150 -12.70 -7.81 8.76
C PRO A 150 -13.91 -8.08 7.86
N GLY A 151 -13.97 -9.22 7.19
CA GLY A 151 -14.94 -9.52 6.15
C GLY A 151 -14.70 -8.77 4.84
N PRO A 152 -15.60 -8.91 3.86
CA PRO A 152 -15.49 -8.27 2.56
C PRO A 152 -15.47 -6.75 2.67
N ASN A 153 -14.57 -6.11 1.93
CA ASN A 153 -14.52 -4.65 1.87
C ASN A 153 -15.68 -4.13 1.01
N PRO A 154 -16.51 -3.18 1.50
CA PRO A 154 -17.67 -2.68 0.76
C PRO A 154 -17.32 -2.02 -0.59
N PHE A 155 -16.05 -1.67 -0.80
CA PHE A 155 -15.54 -1.10 -2.05
C PHE A 155 -14.65 -2.08 -2.84
N GLY A 156 -14.57 -3.33 -2.39
CA GLY A 156 -13.62 -4.32 -2.89
C GLY A 156 -12.17 -4.04 -2.42
N PRO A 157 -11.25 -4.99 -2.66
CA PRO A 157 -9.86 -4.84 -2.27
C PRO A 157 -9.18 -3.68 -3.02
N PRO A 158 -8.32 -2.90 -2.36
CA PRO A 158 -7.61 -1.81 -3.02
C PRO A 158 -6.63 -2.33 -4.07
N PRO A 159 -6.46 -1.61 -5.20
CA PRO A 159 -5.40 -1.91 -6.15
C PRO A 159 -4.02 -1.84 -5.51
N VAL A 160 -3.15 -2.79 -5.87
CA VAL A 160 -1.75 -2.82 -5.43
C VAL A 160 -0.85 -2.47 -6.60
N PHE A 161 -0.02 -1.45 -6.44
CA PHE A 161 1.00 -1.05 -7.41
C PHE A 161 2.38 -1.27 -6.81
N THR A 162 3.36 -1.57 -7.66
CA THR A 162 4.75 -1.71 -7.23
C THR A 162 5.66 -0.79 -8.04
N GLY A 163 6.57 -0.11 -7.35
CA GLY A 163 7.68 0.59 -8.00
C GLY A 163 8.69 -0.43 -8.55
N GLY A 164 8.99 -0.36 -9.84
CA GLY A 164 9.91 -1.29 -10.49
C GLY A 164 11.10 -0.59 -11.14
N PHE A 165 12.31 -0.83 -10.61
CA PHE A 165 13.56 -0.46 -11.26
C PHE A 165 14.34 -1.72 -11.67
N GLY A 166 14.76 -1.76 -12.94
CA GLY A 166 15.47 -2.88 -13.53
C GLY A 166 14.56 -4.06 -13.95
N PRO A 167 15.05 -4.93 -14.84
CA PRO A 167 14.21 -5.92 -15.53
C PRO A 167 13.42 -6.83 -14.59
N ARG A 168 14.08 -7.36 -13.54
CA ARG A 168 13.45 -8.31 -12.61
C ARG A 168 12.32 -7.68 -11.78
N MET A 169 12.49 -6.43 -11.32
CA MET A 169 11.45 -5.75 -10.55
C MET A 169 10.31 -5.26 -11.44
N THR A 170 10.61 -4.87 -12.67
CA THR A 170 9.60 -4.54 -13.69
C THR A 170 8.74 -5.76 -14.03
N ASP A 171 9.35 -6.96 -14.11
CA ASP A 171 8.62 -8.21 -14.28
C ASP A 171 7.65 -8.47 -13.12
N VAL A 172 8.10 -8.26 -11.88
CA VAL A 172 7.22 -8.34 -10.70
C VAL A 172 6.06 -7.36 -10.81
N ALA A 173 6.33 -6.10 -11.19
CA ALA A 173 5.28 -5.08 -11.31
C ALA A 173 4.20 -5.42 -12.37
N ARG A 174 4.54 -6.25 -13.37
CA ARG A 174 3.60 -6.68 -14.40
C ARG A 174 2.78 -7.91 -14.00
N HIS A 175 3.34 -8.82 -13.21
CA HIS A 175 2.80 -10.18 -13.06
C HIS A 175 2.50 -10.58 -11.60
N ALA A 176 2.88 -9.77 -10.60
CA ALA A 176 2.60 -10.07 -9.19
C ALA A 176 1.23 -9.57 -8.74
#